data_4eaf728d7ebf97e2d6d111df2bcbff82
#
_entry.id   4eaf728d7ebf97e2d6d111df2bcbff82
#
_cell.length_a   1.000
_cell.length_b   1.000
_cell.length_c   1.000
_cell.angle_alpha   90.00
_cell.angle_beta   90.00
_cell.angle_gamma   90.00
#
_symmetry.space_group_name_H-M   'P 1'
#
loop_
_entity.id
_entity.type
_entity.pdbx_description
1 polymer ?
#
loop_
_entity_poly.entity_id
_entity_poly.type
_entity_poly.pdbx_seq_one_letter_code
_entity_poly.pdbx_strand_id
1 'polypeptide(L)'
;MAASEMAPFARTGSLADVVASLSGELLTRGHEVSVVLPFYRNVKDVPGAKVRPTGVKFTLPLGEKRMGCEVFETTAPNGVQVFLLRRDEYFDRSGLYGIEGRDYQDNSERFIFFCKGVIELARRFDPV
;
A
#
# COMPACT_ATOMS: atom_id res chain seq x y z
N MET A 1 -6.71 -5.24 -5.61
CA MET A 1 -5.34 -5.75 -5.77
C MET A 1 -4.48 -5.27 -4.61
N ALA A 2 -3.55 -6.08 -4.14
CA ALA A 2 -2.60 -5.67 -3.12
C ALA A 2 -1.18 -5.98 -3.61
N ALA A 3 -0.25 -5.07 -3.40
CA ALA A 3 1.12 -5.23 -3.85
C ALA A 3 2.07 -4.41 -2.98
N SER A 4 3.35 -4.75 -3.03
CA SER A 4 4.39 -3.97 -2.37
C SER A 4 4.85 -2.78 -3.21
N GLU A 5 4.49 -2.72 -4.49
CA GLU A 5 4.89 -1.66 -5.41
C GLU A 5 3.77 -1.33 -6.38
N MET A 6 3.70 -0.07 -6.77
CA MET A 6 2.89 0.42 -7.88
C MET A 6 3.46 1.75 -8.36
N ALA A 7 3.75 1.87 -9.65
CA ALA A 7 4.19 3.14 -10.22
C ALA A 7 3.03 4.15 -10.21
N PRO A 8 3.26 5.44 -9.96
CA PRO A 8 4.53 6.08 -9.63
C PRO A 8 4.86 6.14 -8.14
N PHE A 9 4.03 5.54 -7.27
CA PHE A 9 4.12 5.73 -5.82
C PHE A 9 5.30 4.99 -5.17
N ALA A 10 5.56 3.77 -5.63
CA ALA A 10 6.63 2.94 -5.11
C ALA A 10 7.14 2.05 -6.23
N ARG A 11 8.39 2.24 -6.64
CA ARG A 11 8.96 1.53 -7.78
C ARG A 11 10.42 1.19 -7.54
N THR A 12 10.73 -0.10 -7.57
CA THR A 12 12.11 -0.58 -7.60
C THR A 12 12.37 -1.46 -8.83
N GLY A 13 11.33 -1.99 -9.45
CA GLY A 13 11.44 -2.89 -10.59
C GLY A 13 10.13 -3.03 -11.35
N SER A 14 10.02 -4.11 -12.12
CA SER A 14 8.90 -4.31 -13.04
C SER A 14 7.56 -4.57 -12.37
N LEU A 15 7.55 -5.03 -11.12
CA LEU A 15 6.29 -5.24 -10.39
C LEU A 15 5.46 -3.96 -10.34
N ALA A 16 6.09 -2.85 -10.07
CA ALA A 16 5.41 -1.55 -10.00
C ALA A 16 4.70 -1.21 -11.32
N ASP A 17 5.35 -1.48 -12.44
CA ASP A 17 4.78 -1.21 -13.75
C ASP A 17 3.65 -2.18 -14.10
N VAL A 18 3.80 -3.45 -13.73
CA VAL A 18 2.75 -4.46 -13.94
C VAL A 18 1.49 -4.11 -13.16
N VAL A 19 1.63 -3.73 -11.90
CA VAL A 19 0.48 -3.37 -11.06
C VAL A 19 -0.24 -2.13 -11.63
N ALA A 20 0.51 -1.12 -12.02
CA ALA A 20 -0.08 0.09 -12.61
C ALA A 20 -0.78 -0.22 -13.93
N SER A 21 -0.15 -0.98 -14.81
CA SER A 21 -0.72 -1.32 -16.12
C SER A 21 -1.94 -2.21 -16.00
N LEU A 22 -1.88 -3.25 -15.18
CA LEU A 22 -2.98 -4.18 -15.01
C LEU A 22 -4.19 -3.50 -14.37
N SER A 23 -3.98 -2.75 -13.30
CA SER A 23 -5.08 -2.05 -12.64
C SER A 23 -5.74 -1.02 -13.56
N GLY A 24 -4.94 -0.29 -14.32
CA GLY A 24 -5.44 0.68 -15.29
C GLY A 24 -6.26 0.03 -16.40
N GLU A 25 -5.80 -1.11 -16.91
CA GLU A 25 -6.51 -1.85 -17.96
C GLU A 25 -7.84 -2.41 -17.44
N LEU A 26 -7.86 -2.95 -16.23
CA LEU A 26 -9.10 -3.43 -15.62
C LEU A 26 -10.10 -2.29 -15.42
N LEU A 27 -9.64 -1.12 -15.00
CA LEU A 27 -10.50 0.06 -14.87
C LEU A 27 -11.09 0.46 -16.23
N THR A 28 -10.26 0.48 -17.25
CA THR A 28 -10.69 0.82 -18.62
C THR A 28 -11.76 -0.15 -19.13
N ARG A 29 -11.70 -1.40 -18.73
CA ARG A 29 -12.68 -2.43 -19.10
C ARG A 29 -13.95 -2.41 -18.25
N GLY A 30 -14.10 -1.42 -17.38
CA GLY A 30 -15.34 -1.21 -16.63
C GLY A 30 -15.39 -1.89 -15.27
N HIS A 31 -14.28 -2.43 -14.79
CA HIS A 31 -14.21 -3.01 -13.46
C HIS A 31 -13.99 -1.92 -12.40
N GLU A 32 -14.53 -2.13 -11.22
CA GLU A 32 -14.15 -1.34 -10.05
C GLU A 32 -12.85 -1.90 -9.52
N VAL A 33 -11.81 -1.07 -9.50
CA VAL A 33 -10.46 -1.50 -9.11
C VAL A 33 -9.91 -0.59 -8.05
N SER A 34 -9.38 -1.19 -7.00
CA SER A 34 -8.58 -0.50 -6.00
C SER A 34 -7.26 -1.25 -5.81
N VAL A 35 -6.21 -0.51 -5.56
CA VAL A 35 -4.90 -1.07 -5.23
C VAL A 35 -4.58 -0.71 -3.80
N VAL A 36 -4.05 -1.66 -3.03
CA VAL A 36 -3.59 -1.42 -1.66
C VAL A 36 -2.07 -1.51 -1.64
N LEU A 37 -1.44 -0.49 -1.10
CA LEU A 37 0.02 -0.37 -0.96
C LEU A 37 0.40 -0.05 0.49
N PRO A 38 1.62 -0.39 0.92
CA PRO A 38 2.16 0.22 2.12
C PRO A 38 2.35 1.73 1.89
N PHE A 39 2.15 2.51 2.95
CA PHE A 39 2.37 3.94 2.87
C PHE A 39 3.85 4.27 3.07
N TYR A 40 4.64 4.10 2.01
CA TYR A 40 6.06 4.41 2.03
C TYR A 40 6.31 5.91 2.11
N ARG A 41 7.50 6.27 2.61
CA ARG A 41 7.90 7.68 2.81
C ARG A 41 7.67 8.56 1.59
N ASN A 42 8.05 8.07 0.42
CA ASN A 42 8.09 8.88 -0.80
C ASN A 42 6.73 9.00 -1.53
N VAL A 43 5.69 8.35 -1.04
CA VAL A 43 4.38 8.41 -1.70
C VAL A 43 3.85 9.84 -1.77
N LYS A 44 4.03 10.62 -0.70
CA LYS A 44 3.57 12.01 -0.66
C LYS A 44 4.29 12.92 -1.65
N ASP A 45 5.51 12.55 -2.03
CA ASP A 45 6.37 13.38 -2.88
C ASP A 45 6.10 13.19 -4.37
N VAL A 46 5.21 12.28 -4.72
CA VAL A 46 4.84 12.05 -6.12
C VAL A 46 4.09 13.28 -6.64
N PRO A 47 4.54 13.90 -7.73
CA PRO A 47 3.87 15.08 -8.28
C PRO A 47 2.39 14.81 -8.57
N GLY A 48 1.53 15.70 -8.09
CA GLY A 48 0.09 15.58 -8.28
C GLY A 48 -0.62 14.62 -7.33
N ALA A 49 0.09 13.90 -6.49
CA ALA A 49 -0.53 13.01 -5.52
C ALA A 49 -1.23 13.82 -4.43
N LYS A 50 -2.51 13.51 -4.22
CA LYS A 50 -3.32 14.11 -3.15
C LYS A 50 -3.67 13.01 -2.18
N VAL A 51 -2.85 12.85 -1.15
CA VAL A 51 -3.02 11.82 -0.13
C VAL A 51 -3.87 12.38 1.01
N ARG A 52 -4.91 11.65 1.38
CA ARG A 52 -5.82 12.07 2.46
C ARG A 52 -6.19 10.89 3.35
N PRO A 53 -6.49 11.13 4.64
CA PRO A 53 -6.96 10.08 5.53
C PRO A 53 -8.37 9.65 5.12
N THR A 54 -8.66 8.36 5.27
CA THR A 54 -10.01 7.83 5.05
C THR A 54 -10.86 7.88 6.31
N GLY A 55 -10.22 8.04 7.48
CA GLY A 55 -10.89 7.89 8.77
C GLY A 55 -10.93 6.45 9.27
N VAL A 56 -10.53 5.49 8.46
CA VAL A 56 -10.49 4.06 8.84
C VAL A 56 -9.21 3.79 9.62
N LYS A 57 -9.37 3.20 10.81
CA LYS A 57 -8.28 2.76 11.67
C LYS A 57 -8.63 1.41 12.24
N PHE A 58 -7.63 0.57 12.42
CA PHE A 58 -7.80 -0.73 13.08
C PHE A 58 -6.50 -1.18 13.71
N THR A 59 -6.59 -2.20 14.55
CA THR A 59 -5.44 -2.79 15.22
C THR A 59 -5.29 -4.22 14.75
N LEU A 60 -4.06 -4.61 14.44
CA LEU A 60 -3.75 -5.95 13.93
C LEU A 60 -2.94 -6.72 14.98
N PRO A 61 -3.29 -7.98 15.24
CA PRO A 61 -2.46 -8.82 16.07
C PRO A 61 -1.21 -9.25 15.30
N LEU A 62 -0.05 -9.14 15.94
CA LEU A 62 1.21 -9.52 15.34
C LEU A 62 2.05 -10.23 16.42
N GLY A 63 1.90 -11.57 16.50
CA GLY A 63 2.39 -12.33 17.63
C GLY A 63 1.66 -11.89 18.90
N GLU A 64 2.39 -11.50 19.92
CA GLU A 64 1.84 -10.99 21.18
C GLU A 64 1.56 -9.49 21.12
N LYS A 65 2.00 -8.82 20.05
CA LYS A 65 1.83 -7.37 19.87
C LYS A 65 0.51 -7.06 19.19
N ARG A 66 0.01 -5.85 19.43
CA ARG A 66 -1.12 -5.29 18.69
C ARG A 66 -0.66 -4.00 18.04
N MET A 67 -0.76 -3.95 16.72
CA MET A 67 -0.19 -2.87 15.92
C MET A 67 -1.29 -2.08 15.24
N GLY A 68 -1.32 -0.77 15.50
CA GLY A 68 -2.28 0.12 14.86
C GLY A 68 -1.97 0.36 13.39
N CYS A 69 -3.02 0.48 12.60
CA CYS A 69 -2.94 0.79 11.19
C CYS A 69 -3.96 1.88 10.85
N GLU A 70 -3.51 2.93 10.18
CA GLU A 70 -4.39 3.93 9.60
C GLU A 70 -4.44 3.76 8.09
N VAL A 71 -5.61 3.98 7.51
CA VAL A 71 -5.80 3.86 6.07
C VAL A 71 -5.90 5.25 5.46
N PHE A 72 -5.02 5.53 4.51
CA PHE A 72 -5.05 6.73 3.67
C PHE A 72 -5.47 6.35 2.26
N GLU A 73 -5.82 7.33 1.46
CA GLU A 73 -6.19 7.11 0.07
C GLU A 73 -5.63 8.18 -0.85
N THR A 74 -5.46 7.82 -2.10
CA THR A 74 -5.13 8.73 -3.18
C THR A 74 -5.65 8.15 -4.49
N THR A 75 -5.56 8.92 -5.56
CA THR A 75 -5.91 8.46 -6.90
C THR A 75 -4.65 8.45 -7.76
N ALA A 76 -4.40 7.34 -8.43
CA ALA A 76 -3.26 7.20 -9.32
C ALA A 76 -3.49 8.00 -10.62
N PRO A 77 -2.42 8.32 -11.37
CA PRO A 77 -2.56 9.02 -12.66
C PRO A 77 -3.47 8.30 -13.66
N ASN A 78 -3.55 6.97 -13.59
CA ASN A 78 -4.43 6.17 -14.44
C ASN A 78 -5.89 6.14 -13.95
N GLY A 79 -6.23 6.85 -12.88
CA GLY A 79 -7.58 6.92 -12.33
C GLY A 79 -7.91 5.87 -11.29
N VAL A 80 -7.02 4.92 -11.05
CA VAL A 80 -7.23 3.85 -10.07
C VAL A 80 -7.16 4.40 -8.65
N GLN A 81 -8.11 4.01 -7.81
CA GLN A 81 -8.09 4.34 -6.40
C GLN A 81 -7.01 3.52 -5.69
N VAL A 82 -6.21 4.19 -4.86
CA VAL A 82 -5.13 3.56 -4.11
C VAL A 82 -5.34 3.78 -2.62
N PHE A 83 -5.38 2.69 -1.86
CA PHE A 83 -5.37 2.73 -0.41
C PHE A 83 -3.96 2.50 0.11
N LEU A 84 -3.59 3.27 1.12
CA LEU A 84 -2.26 3.27 1.69
C LEU A 84 -2.37 2.87 3.16
N LEU A 85 -1.73 1.77 3.52
CA LEU A 85 -1.71 1.30 4.90
C LEU A 85 -0.53 1.93 5.64
N ARG A 86 -0.84 2.76 6.61
CA ARG A 86 0.16 3.54 7.33
C ARG A 86 0.57 2.88 8.64
N ARG A 87 1.87 2.67 8.75
CA ARG A 87 2.58 2.38 9.99
C ARG A 87 4.00 2.87 9.80
N ASP A 88 4.30 4.05 10.34
CA ASP A 88 5.58 4.74 10.08
C ASP A 88 6.78 3.92 10.54
N GLU A 89 6.66 3.19 11.62
CA GLU A 89 7.70 2.30 12.12
C GLU A 89 8.17 1.29 11.05
N TYR A 90 7.25 0.86 10.19
CA TYR A 90 7.55 -0.12 9.14
C TYR A 90 7.85 0.50 7.79
N PHE A 91 7.19 1.59 7.45
CA PHE A 91 7.19 2.07 6.06
C PHE A 91 7.73 3.48 5.86
N ASP A 92 7.88 4.27 6.92
CA ASP A 92 8.51 5.59 6.79
C ASP A 92 10.03 5.42 6.83
N ARG A 93 10.56 4.85 5.75
CA ARG A 93 11.99 4.53 5.60
C ARG A 93 12.50 4.96 4.22
N SER A 94 13.82 5.08 4.10
CA SER A 94 14.45 5.54 2.87
C SER A 94 14.36 4.54 1.71
N GLY A 95 14.27 3.25 2.01
CA GLY A 95 14.12 2.21 0.99
C GLY A 95 12.86 1.39 1.21
N LEU A 96 12.37 0.77 0.12
CA LEU A 96 11.19 -0.08 0.20
C LEU A 96 11.47 -1.39 0.93
N TYR A 97 12.60 -2.00 0.67
CA TYR A 97 12.95 -3.33 1.20
C TYR A 97 14.23 -3.33 2.01
N GLY A 98 15.06 -2.31 1.88
CA GLY A 98 16.35 -2.24 2.52
C GLY A 98 17.12 -1.00 2.14
N ILE A 99 18.39 -0.94 2.55
CA ILE A 99 19.31 0.15 2.29
C ILE A 99 20.62 -0.43 1.75
N GLU A 100 21.15 0.18 0.68
CA GLU A 100 22.46 -0.17 0.11
C GLU A 100 22.63 -1.67 -0.17
N GLY A 101 21.60 -2.29 -0.75
CA GLY A 101 21.64 -3.70 -1.12
C GLY A 101 21.43 -4.67 0.03
N ARG A 102 21.10 -4.17 1.22
CA ARG A 102 20.82 -5.01 2.40
C ARG A 102 19.37 -4.88 2.79
N ASP A 103 18.67 -6.01 2.86
CA ASP A 103 17.29 -6.05 3.30
C ASP A 103 17.17 -5.63 4.78
N TYR A 104 16.05 -4.99 5.11
CA TYR A 104 15.71 -4.74 6.50
C TYR A 104 15.52 -6.07 7.24
N GLN A 105 16.01 -6.15 8.46
CA GLN A 105 15.91 -7.38 9.27
C GLN A 105 14.47 -7.72 9.63
N ASP A 106 13.60 -6.71 9.70
CA ASP A 106 12.19 -6.89 10.05
C ASP A 106 11.26 -6.99 8.84
N ASN A 107 11.77 -7.32 7.66
CA ASN A 107 10.92 -7.42 6.47
C ASN A 107 9.78 -8.43 6.62
N SER A 108 10.02 -9.56 7.27
CA SER A 108 8.93 -10.52 7.52
C SER A 108 7.81 -9.88 8.32
N GLU A 109 8.15 -9.19 9.40
CA GLU A 109 7.17 -8.52 10.26
C GLU A 109 6.43 -7.41 9.51
N ARG A 110 7.15 -6.61 8.75
CA ARG A 110 6.59 -5.50 7.95
C ARG A 110 5.53 -6.00 6.98
N PHE A 111 5.84 -7.03 6.23
CA PHE A 111 4.94 -7.49 5.17
C PHE A 111 3.88 -8.46 5.68
N ILE A 112 4.09 -9.14 6.80
CA ILE A 112 3.00 -9.83 7.51
C ILE A 112 1.97 -8.81 8.01
N PHE A 113 2.43 -7.71 8.60
CA PHE A 113 1.55 -6.59 8.99
C PHE A 113 0.75 -6.09 7.80
N PHE A 114 1.41 -5.86 6.67
CA PHE A 114 0.74 -5.39 5.47
C PHE A 114 -0.33 -6.38 4.99
N CYS A 115 0.01 -7.66 4.90
CA CYS A 115 -0.95 -8.69 4.46
C CYS A 115 -2.16 -8.77 5.37
N LYS A 116 -1.96 -8.74 6.69
CA LYS A 116 -3.07 -8.72 7.65
C LYS A 116 -3.92 -7.47 7.49
N GLY A 117 -3.28 -6.32 7.25
CA GLY A 117 -3.98 -5.06 7.00
C GLY A 117 -4.83 -5.09 5.75
N VAL A 118 -4.33 -5.70 4.68
CA VAL A 118 -5.08 -5.87 3.43
C VAL A 118 -6.34 -6.69 3.67
N ILE A 119 -6.23 -7.80 4.41
CA ILE A 119 -7.38 -8.65 4.71
C ILE A 119 -8.41 -7.89 5.54
N GLU A 120 -7.98 -7.16 6.56
CA GLU A 120 -8.88 -6.38 7.40
C GLU A 120 -9.56 -5.27 6.61
N LEU A 121 -8.83 -4.59 5.75
CA LEU A 121 -9.40 -3.57 4.88
C LEU A 121 -10.45 -4.16 3.93
N ALA A 122 -10.14 -5.30 3.32
CA ALA A 122 -11.05 -5.98 2.40
C ALA A 122 -12.36 -6.35 3.10
N ARG A 123 -12.29 -6.82 4.34
CA ARG A 123 -13.51 -7.13 5.11
C ARG A 123 -14.41 -5.93 5.30
N ARG A 124 -13.83 -4.73 5.44
CA ARG A 124 -14.60 -3.50 5.66
C ARG A 124 -15.28 -3.00 4.40
N PHE A 125 -14.77 -3.38 3.25
CA PHE A 125 -15.34 -3.01 1.95
C PHE A 125 -16.14 -4.14 1.32
N ASP A 126 -16.19 -5.31 1.92
CA ASP A 126 -16.90 -6.44 1.37
C ASP A 126 -18.40 -6.29 1.62
N PRO A 127 -19.20 -6.11 0.57
CA PRO A 127 -20.63 -5.97 0.72
C PRO A 127 -21.35 -7.31 0.84
N VAL A 128 -20.66 -8.41 0.72
CA VAL A 128 -21.29 -9.71 0.65
C VAL A 128 -21.15 -10.46 1.96
#